data_5dea1de0c6198ce29d3f9f4b8894ada0
#
_entry.id   5dea1de0c6198ce29d3f9f4b8894ada0
#
_cell.length_a   1.000
_cell.length_b   1.000
_cell.length_c   1.000
_cell.angle_alpha   90.00
_cell.angle_beta   90.00
_cell.angle_gamma   90.00
#
_symmetry.space_group_name_H-M   'P 1'
#
loop_
_entity.id
_entity.type
_entity.pdbx_description
1 polymer ?
#
loop_
_entity_poly.entity_id
_entity_poly.type
_entity_poly.pdbx_seq_one_letter_code
_entity_poly.pdbx_strand_id
1 'polypeptide(L)'
;MEQQQKKKVMCVGLVCLDVINVVSQFPEEDSDTRCVSQRWQRGGNASNSCTVLSLLGERTAFIGSLSEGPVAENLPDVTAEDFSKVDLHQFRWIHWEGRNAEEQVKMIKQVEMFNSRLPQEQRITMSVEIEKTREPLYQLFPHGDVVFVSKDVARHFGFDSAEAAVKGLYSRVKKGAVLVCAWADQGADALGPDGVIFHSEAFPPQTVVDTLGAGDTFNAAVIHCLVEGGGLHDAISFGCRVAGWKCGFHGYDGISEKLKDV
;
A
#
# COMPACT_ATOMS: atom_id res chain seq x y z
N MET A 1 23.01 -24.09 15.07
CA MET A 1 22.75 -22.64 14.80
C MET A 1 21.31 -22.54 14.37
N GLU A 2 20.44 -22.13 15.26
CA GLU A 2 19.07 -21.80 14.89
C GLU A 2 19.11 -20.67 13.87
N GLN A 3 18.56 -20.90 12.68
CA GLN A 3 18.32 -19.83 11.71
C GLN A 3 17.39 -18.83 12.38
N GLN A 4 17.89 -17.66 12.72
CA GLN A 4 17.09 -16.56 13.22
C GLN A 4 15.99 -16.29 12.20
N GLN A 5 14.76 -16.68 12.53
CA GLN A 5 13.65 -16.69 11.61
C GLN A 5 13.35 -15.23 11.18
N LYS A 6 13.51 -14.91 9.90
CA LYS A 6 13.32 -13.56 9.35
C LYS A 6 11.96 -13.00 9.83
N LYS A 7 11.96 -11.84 10.49
CA LYS A 7 10.75 -11.18 10.98
C LYS A 7 9.78 -10.87 9.83
N LYS A 8 8.49 -10.77 10.13
CA LYS A 8 7.41 -10.61 9.17
C LYS A 8 7.16 -9.14 8.80
N VAL A 9 6.54 -8.93 7.66
CA VAL A 9 5.83 -7.69 7.28
C VAL A 9 4.35 -7.89 7.56
N MET A 10 3.71 -6.98 8.31
CA MET A 10 2.28 -7.01 8.59
C MET A 10 1.57 -5.96 7.71
N CYS A 11 0.41 -6.33 7.15
CA CYS A 11 -0.54 -5.40 6.55
C CYS A 11 -1.80 -5.32 7.40
N VAL A 12 -2.25 -4.10 7.68
CA VAL A 12 -3.43 -3.81 8.50
C VAL A 12 -4.45 -3.05 7.67
N GLY A 13 -5.66 -3.59 7.53
CA GLY A 13 -6.73 -2.92 6.80
C GLY A 13 -7.81 -3.87 6.30
N LEU A 14 -8.35 -3.58 5.12
CA LEU A 14 -9.49 -4.28 4.55
C LEU A 14 -9.08 -5.53 3.76
N VAL A 15 -9.90 -6.54 3.87
CA VAL A 15 -10.12 -7.58 2.85
C VAL A 15 -11.60 -7.56 2.48
N CYS A 16 -11.90 -7.55 1.18
CA CYS A 16 -13.27 -7.55 0.66
C CYS A 16 -13.40 -8.45 -0.57
N LEU A 17 -14.63 -8.62 -1.01
CA LEU A 17 -14.96 -9.25 -2.28
C LEU A 17 -15.25 -8.17 -3.31
N ASP A 18 -14.47 -8.14 -4.38
CA ASP A 18 -14.72 -7.29 -5.54
C ASP A 18 -15.55 -8.06 -6.56
N VAL A 19 -16.70 -7.51 -6.93
CA VAL A 19 -17.54 -7.99 -8.04
C VAL A 19 -17.29 -7.07 -9.23
N ILE A 20 -16.55 -7.55 -10.22
CA ILE A 20 -16.07 -6.77 -11.35
C ILE A 20 -16.93 -7.08 -12.57
N ASN A 21 -17.68 -6.07 -13.02
CA ASN A 21 -18.45 -6.13 -14.26
C ASN A 21 -17.70 -5.38 -15.36
N VAL A 22 -17.31 -6.08 -16.41
CA VAL A 22 -16.70 -5.45 -17.59
C VAL A 22 -17.81 -5.04 -18.54
N VAL A 23 -17.81 -3.78 -18.94
CA VAL A 23 -18.78 -3.19 -19.87
C VAL A 23 -18.07 -2.66 -21.10
N SER A 24 -18.80 -2.53 -22.23
CA SER A 24 -18.25 -2.02 -23.48
C SER A 24 -17.92 -0.53 -23.45
N GLN A 25 -18.64 0.22 -22.62
CA GLN A 25 -18.47 1.65 -22.38
C GLN A 25 -18.95 1.99 -20.97
N PHE A 26 -18.49 3.11 -20.41
CA PHE A 26 -18.97 3.56 -19.09
C PHE A 26 -20.47 3.83 -19.18
N PRO A 27 -21.29 3.28 -18.25
CA PRO A 27 -22.74 3.47 -18.26
C PRO A 27 -23.13 4.94 -18.12
N GLU A 28 -24.13 5.36 -18.88
CA GLU A 28 -24.79 6.64 -18.66
C GLU A 28 -25.68 6.56 -17.41
N GLU A 29 -25.89 7.69 -16.74
CA GLU A 29 -26.79 7.79 -15.60
C GLU A 29 -28.22 7.37 -16.02
N ASP A 30 -28.88 6.60 -15.17
CA ASP A 30 -30.24 6.04 -15.40
C ASP A 30 -30.36 5.09 -16.61
N SER A 31 -29.26 4.51 -17.09
CA SER A 31 -29.26 3.54 -18.19
C SER A 31 -29.06 2.10 -17.73
N ASP A 32 -29.69 1.14 -18.40
CA ASP A 32 -29.45 -0.28 -18.25
C ASP A 32 -28.29 -0.73 -19.14
N THR A 33 -27.18 -1.15 -18.52
CA THR A 33 -26.00 -1.63 -19.26
C THR A 33 -25.72 -3.08 -18.92
N ARG A 34 -25.67 -3.96 -19.92
CA ARG A 34 -25.28 -5.37 -19.75
C ARG A 34 -23.75 -5.48 -19.71
N CYS A 35 -23.24 -6.24 -18.74
CA CYS A 35 -21.82 -6.55 -18.72
C CYS A 35 -21.44 -7.57 -19.81
N VAL A 36 -20.26 -7.39 -20.39
CA VAL A 36 -19.65 -8.31 -21.35
C VAL A 36 -19.10 -9.55 -20.65
N SER A 37 -18.53 -9.33 -19.46
CA SER A 37 -18.06 -10.39 -18.57
C SER A 37 -18.14 -9.96 -17.11
N GLN A 38 -18.18 -10.92 -16.21
CA GLN A 38 -18.15 -10.69 -14.77
C GLN A 38 -17.11 -11.62 -14.13
N ARG A 39 -16.36 -11.09 -13.17
CA ARG A 39 -15.50 -11.91 -12.31
C ARG A 39 -15.57 -11.45 -10.87
N TRP A 40 -15.32 -12.36 -9.98
CA TRP A 40 -15.22 -12.10 -8.55
C TRP A 40 -13.79 -12.36 -8.12
N GLN A 41 -13.24 -11.46 -7.33
CA GLN A 41 -11.90 -11.62 -6.78
C GLN A 41 -11.81 -11.04 -5.39
N ARG A 42 -10.80 -11.47 -4.63
CA ARG A 42 -10.48 -10.82 -3.37
C ARG A 42 -9.90 -9.44 -3.64
N GLY A 43 -10.39 -8.44 -2.91
CA GLY A 43 -9.95 -7.06 -2.91
C GLY A 43 -9.59 -6.56 -1.51
N GLY A 44 -9.41 -5.27 -1.40
CA GLY A 44 -8.95 -4.54 -0.21
C GLY A 44 -7.46 -4.23 -0.26
N ASN A 45 -7.08 -2.96 -0.10
CA ASN A 45 -5.71 -2.48 -0.33
C ASN A 45 -4.67 -3.22 0.54
N ALA A 46 -4.92 -3.36 1.85
CA ALA A 46 -4.01 -4.09 2.74
C ALA A 46 -3.90 -5.57 2.38
N SER A 47 -5.02 -6.20 1.98
CA SER A 47 -5.05 -7.59 1.52
C SER A 47 -4.25 -7.78 0.22
N ASN A 48 -4.39 -6.85 -0.72
CA ASN A 48 -3.66 -6.85 -1.99
C ASN A 48 -2.15 -6.67 -1.75
N SER A 49 -1.77 -5.67 -0.95
CA SER A 49 -0.37 -5.43 -0.57
C SER A 49 0.25 -6.64 0.14
N CYS A 50 -0.50 -7.29 1.06
CA CYS A 50 -0.05 -8.50 1.75
C CYS A 50 0.22 -9.66 0.76
N THR A 51 -0.65 -9.81 -0.25
CA THR A 51 -0.49 -10.82 -1.31
C THR A 51 0.76 -10.55 -2.13
N VAL A 52 0.93 -9.32 -2.61
CA VAL A 52 2.10 -8.97 -3.42
C VAL A 52 3.39 -9.15 -2.64
N LEU A 53 3.47 -8.69 -1.38
CA LEU A 53 4.61 -8.93 -0.51
C LEU A 53 4.94 -10.43 -0.37
N SER A 54 3.92 -11.27 -0.23
CA SER A 54 4.10 -12.72 -0.17
C SER A 54 4.65 -13.29 -1.48
N LEU A 55 4.14 -12.83 -2.63
CA LEU A 55 4.63 -13.23 -3.96
C LEU A 55 6.06 -12.75 -4.22
N LEU A 56 6.48 -11.63 -3.63
CA LEU A 56 7.85 -11.13 -3.64
C LEU A 56 8.79 -11.87 -2.67
N GLY A 57 8.27 -12.88 -1.92
CA GLY A 57 9.08 -13.72 -1.03
C GLY A 57 9.15 -13.24 0.42
N GLU A 58 8.38 -12.22 0.81
CA GLU A 58 8.30 -11.80 2.21
C GLU A 58 7.51 -12.79 3.07
N ARG A 59 7.91 -12.93 4.31
CA ARG A 59 7.05 -13.53 5.33
C ARG A 59 6.04 -12.49 5.77
N THR A 60 4.76 -12.74 5.47
CA THR A 60 3.70 -11.77 5.70
C THR A 60 2.77 -12.18 6.83
N ALA A 61 2.06 -11.21 7.37
CA ALA A 61 0.89 -11.37 8.22
C ALA A 61 -0.15 -10.32 7.84
N PHE A 62 -1.40 -10.65 8.03
CA PHE A 62 -2.51 -9.76 7.77
C PHE A 62 -3.39 -9.65 9.02
N ILE A 63 -3.79 -8.44 9.37
CA ILE A 63 -4.84 -8.18 10.34
C ILE A 63 -5.93 -7.32 9.69
N GLY A 64 -7.14 -7.84 9.68
CA GLY A 64 -8.28 -7.20 9.05
C GLY A 64 -9.56 -7.86 9.51
N SER A 65 -10.69 -7.22 9.22
CA SER A 65 -11.99 -7.76 9.52
C SER A 65 -12.45 -8.68 8.40
N LEU A 66 -12.96 -9.83 8.79
CA LEU A 66 -13.62 -10.81 7.92
C LEU A 66 -15.07 -10.94 8.35
N SER A 67 -15.99 -10.94 7.37
CA SER A 67 -17.40 -11.25 7.61
C SER A 67 -17.70 -12.68 7.24
N GLU A 68 -18.68 -13.27 7.91
CA GLU A 68 -19.27 -14.53 7.51
C GLU A 68 -20.31 -14.29 6.41
N GLY A 69 -20.36 -15.18 5.41
CA GLY A 69 -21.33 -15.13 4.32
C GLY A 69 -20.79 -14.64 2.98
N PRO A 70 -21.58 -14.76 1.90
CA PRO A 70 -21.12 -14.49 0.54
C PRO A 70 -20.92 -13.01 0.22
N VAL A 71 -21.59 -12.13 0.96
CA VAL A 71 -21.46 -10.67 0.80
C VAL A 71 -21.49 -10.02 2.20
N ALA A 72 -20.39 -9.41 2.58
CA ALA A 72 -20.22 -8.77 3.86
C ALA A 72 -20.88 -7.39 3.89
N GLU A 73 -22.04 -7.23 4.52
CA GLU A 73 -22.76 -5.95 4.53
C GLU A 73 -22.25 -4.92 5.54
N ASN A 74 -21.64 -5.29 6.64
CA ASN A 74 -21.12 -4.34 7.65
C ASN A 74 -19.91 -4.94 8.37
N LEU A 75 -18.74 -4.82 7.77
CA LEU A 75 -17.50 -5.23 8.42
C LEU A 75 -17.06 -4.15 9.41
N PRO A 76 -16.97 -4.45 10.71
CA PRO A 76 -16.31 -3.53 11.63
C PRO A 76 -14.83 -3.44 11.27
N ASP A 77 -14.29 -2.24 11.24
CA ASP A 77 -12.85 -2.07 11.08
C ASP A 77 -12.09 -2.63 12.29
N VAL A 78 -10.84 -3.05 12.08
CA VAL A 78 -9.94 -3.47 13.16
C VAL A 78 -9.78 -2.34 14.17
N THR A 79 -9.90 -2.66 15.45
CA THR A 79 -9.73 -1.71 16.54
C THR A 79 -8.32 -1.77 17.15
N ALA A 80 -7.95 -0.73 17.89
CA ALA A 80 -6.71 -0.72 18.66
C ALA A 80 -6.69 -1.80 19.78
N GLU A 81 -7.86 -2.22 20.26
CA GLU A 81 -8.00 -3.34 21.20
C GLU A 81 -7.66 -4.67 20.52
N ASP A 82 -8.14 -4.91 19.30
CA ASP A 82 -7.77 -6.10 18.54
C ASP A 82 -6.27 -6.14 18.25
N PHE A 83 -5.71 -5.00 17.85
CA PHE A 83 -4.29 -4.85 17.59
C PHE A 83 -3.43 -5.06 18.85
N SER A 84 -3.93 -4.73 20.05
CA SER A 84 -3.22 -4.92 21.32
C SER A 84 -2.89 -6.39 21.63
N LYS A 85 -3.57 -7.33 20.99
CA LYS A 85 -3.36 -8.78 21.11
C LYS A 85 -2.22 -9.31 20.24
N VAL A 86 -1.65 -8.44 19.40
CA VAL A 86 -0.58 -8.79 18.44
C VAL A 86 0.77 -8.82 19.15
N ASP A 87 1.52 -9.92 18.97
CA ASP A 87 2.91 -10.00 19.41
C ASP A 87 3.83 -9.24 18.45
N LEU A 88 4.17 -7.99 18.79
CA LEU A 88 4.97 -7.08 17.99
C LEU A 88 6.42 -7.56 17.76
N HIS A 89 6.95 -8.47 18.57
CA HIS A 89 8.31 -9.01 18.40
C HIS A 89 8.49 -9.79 17.10
N GLN A 90 7.40 -10.24 16.46
CA GLN A 90 7.42 -11.00 15.21
C GLN A 90 7.64 -10.14 13.96
N PHE A 91 7.54 -8.80 14.08
CA PHE A 91 7.48 -7.90 12.92
C PHE A 91 8.72 -7.03 12.82
N ARG A 92 9.09 -6.70 11.57
CA ARG A 92 10.10 -5.71 11.19
C ARG A 92 9.50 -4.51 10.47
N TRP A 93 8.27 -4.68 9.94
CA TRP A 93 7.52 -3.66 9.25
C TRP A 93 6.02 -3.85 9.46
N ILE A 94 5.29 -2.75 9.61
CA ILE A 94 3.83 -2.74 9.63
C ILE A 94 3.33 -1.66 8.68
N HIS A 95 2.45 -2.05 7.77
CA HIS A 95 1.82 -1.18 6.79
C HIS A 95 0.33 -1.05 7.08
N TRP A 96 -0.17 0.16 7.20
CA TRP A 96 -1.58 0.48 7.35
C TRP A 96 -2.16 1.04 6.05
N GLU A 97 -3.21 0.40 5.53
CA GLU A 97 -4.15 1.02 4.62
C GLU A 97 -4.89 2.14 5.36
N GLY A 98 -4.95 3.36 4.83
CA GLY A 98 -5.64 4.50 5.43
C GLY A 98 -7.14 4.28 5.53
N ARG A 99 -7.59 3.88 6.73
CA ARG A 99 -8.95 3.49 7.06
C ARG A 99 -9.16 3.73 8.55
N ASN A 100 -10.35 3.95 9.06
CA ASN A 100 -10.59 4.15 10.50
C ASN A 100 -9.40 4.82 11.25
N ALA A 101 -9.06 6.03 10.81
CA ALA A 101 -7.77 6.64 11.15
C ALA A 101 -7.58 6.89 12.66
N GLU A 102 -8.67 7.13 13.42
CA GLU A 102 -8.59 7.29 14.87
C GLU A 102 -8.08 6.02 15.56
N GLU A 103 -8.59 4.84 15.16
CA GLU A 103 -8.12 3.57 15.68
C GLU A 103 -6.69 3.25 15.20
N GLN A 104 -6.38 3.57 13.93
CA GLN A 104 -5.03 3.37 13.40
C GLN A 104 -3.99 4.23 14.10
N VAL A 105 -4.29 5.49 14.44
CA VAL A 105 -3.41 6.32 15.26
C VAL A 105 -3.15 5.69 16.63
N LYS A 106 -4.17 5.09 17.26
CA LYS A 106 -3.98 4.36 18.53
C LYS A 106 -3.11 3.11 18.37
N MET A 107 -3.27 2.35 17.26
CA MET A 107 -2.42 1.19 16.94
C MET A 107 -0.96 1.63 16.71
N ILE A 108 -0.74 2.68 15.93
CA ILE A 108 0.59 3.23 15.65
C ILE A 108 1.28 3.66 16.95
N LYS A 109 0.56 4.32 17.86
CA LYS A 109 1.10 4.69 19.19
C LYS A 109 1.51 3.48 20.03
N GLN A 110 0.84 2.34 19.88
CA GLN A 110 1.29 1.10 20.54
C GLN A 110 2.63 0.63 19.99
N VAL A 111 2.82 0.72 18.65
CA VAL A 111 4.10 0.38 18.03
C VAL A 111 5.18 1.40 18.38
N GLU A 112 4.88 2.69 18.44
CA GLU A 112 5.81 3.74 18.88
C GLU A 112 6.28 3.49 20.32
N MET A 113 5.35 3.12 21.22
CA MET A 113 5.68 2.77 22.59
C MET A 113 6.54 1.49 22.68
N PHE A 114 6.27 0.50 21.84
CA PHE A 114 7.10 -0.70 21.74
C PHE A 114 8.51 -0.33 21.22
N ASN A 115 8.60 0.44 20.14
CA ASN A 115 9.85 0.89 19.52
C ASN A 115 10.70 1.76 20.46
N SER A 116 10.09 2.52 21.37
CA SER A 116 10.83 3.38 22.31
C SER A 116 11.73 2.60 23.28
N ARG A 117 11.46 1.30 23.45
CA ARG A 117 12.21 0.38 24.32
C ARG A 117 13.29 -0.40 23.57
N LEU A 118 13.40 -0.22 22.25
CA LEU A 118 14.30 -0.97 21.39
C LEU A 118 15.39 -0.08 20.79
N PRO A 119 16.58 -0.62 20.58
CA PRO A 119 17.62 0.04 19.77
C PRO A 119 17.10 0.23 18.33
N GLN A 120 17.63 1.22 17.64
CA GLN A 120 17.11 1.67 16.35
C GLN A 120 17.01 0.55 15.30
N GLU A 121 18.01 -0.31 15.24
CA GLU A 121 18.11 -1.43 14.29
C GLU A 121 17.10 -2.57 14.54
N GLN A 122 16.44 -2.57 15.70
CA GLN A 122 15.42 -3.57 16.05
C GLN A 122 13.99 -3.02 15.98
N ARG A 123 13.86 -1.71 15.73
CA ARG A 123 12.55 -1.05 15.66
C ARG A 123 11.76 -1.51 14.45
N ILE A 124 10.45 -1.55 14.62
CA ILE A 124 9.51 -1.82 13.55
C ILE A 124 9.38 -0.54 12.72
N THR A 125 9.61 -0.62 11.42
CA THR A 125 9.32 0.47 10.49
C THR A 125 7.82 0.52 10.24
N MET A 126 7.26 1.70 10.15
CA MET A 126 5.83 1.94 9.98
C MET A 126 5.55 2.65 8.67
N SER A 127 4.63 2.13 7.85
CA SER A 127 4.14 2.85 6.68
C SER A 127 2.63 3.02 6.70
N VAL A 128 2.17 4.13 6.17
CA VAL A 128 0.75 4.44 6.03
C VAL A 128 0.43 4.81 4.59
N GLU A 129 -0.74 4.39 4.11
CA GLU A 129 -1.27 4.77 2.81
C GLU A 129 -2.42 5.74 3.00
N ILE A 130 -2.38 6.88 2.31
CA ILE A 130 -3.46 7.87 2.25
C ILE A 130 -3.96 7.91 0.82
N GLU A 131 -4.91 7.02 0.51
CA GLU A 131 -5.44 6.83 -0.85
C GLU A 131 -6.70 7.66 -1.11
N LYS A 132 -7.61 7.73 -0.11
CA LYS A 132 -8.92 8.37 -0.28
C LYS A 132 -8.91 9.84 0.15
N THR A 133 -9.67 10.68 -0.55
CA THR A 133 -9.85 12.11 -0.27
C THR A 133 -10.83 12.32 0.89
N ARG A 134 -10.50 11.77 2.06
CA ARG A 134 -11.31 11.86 3.28
C ARG A 134 -10.49 12.55 4.36
N GLU A 135 -10.98 13.70 4.85
CA GLU A 135 -10.30 14.52 5.84
C GLU A 135 -9.81 13.75 7.09
N PRO A 136 -10.59 12.83 7.68
CA PRO A 136 -10.12 12.06 8.84
C PRO A 136 -8.85 11.25 8.59
N LEU A 137 -8.55 10.86 7.33
CA LEU A 137 -7.34 10.11 7.00
C LEU A 137 -6.07 10.97 7.06
N TYR A 138 -6.21 12.29 6.93
CA TYR A 138 -5.06 13.18 6.90
C TYR A 138 -4.33 13.30 8.24
N GLN A 139 -4.96 12.86 9.33
CA GLN A 139 -4.29 12.71 10.63
C GLN A 139 -3.19 11.62 10.62
N LEU A 140 -3.15 10.74 9.60
CA LEU A 140 -2.13 9.70 9.47
C LEU A 140 -0.79 10.22 8.93
N PHE A 141 -0.75 11.39 8.26
CA PHE A 141 0.47 11.95 7.70
C PHE A 141 1.67 11.93 8.67
N PRO A 142 1.55 12.40 9.92
CA PRO A 142 2.70 12.51 10.83
C PRO A 142 3.12 11.18 11.48
N HIS A 143 2.52 10.05 11.12
CA HIS A 143 2.73 8.79 11.84
C HIS A 143 3.60 7.76 11.11
N GLY A 144 3.60 7.74 9.76
CA GLY A 144 4.44 6.81 8.99
C GLY A 144 5.91 7.20 8.97
N ASP A 145 6.82 6.21 8.99
CA ASP A 145 8.21 6.38 8.56
C ASP A 145 8.28 6.48 7.05
N VAL A 146 7.33 5.80 6.36
CA VAL A 146 7.06 5.94 4.93
C VAL A 146 5.58 6.24 4.77
N VAL A 147 5.27 7.30 4.02
CA VAL A 147 3.89 7.72 3.76
C VAL A 147 3.65 7.65 2.25
N PHE A 148 2.66 6.86 1.86
CA PHE A 148 2.19 6.76 0.49
C PHE A 148 0.98 7.65 0.29
N VAL A 149 1.00 8.47 -0.75
CA VAL A 149 -0.10 9.36 -1.12
C VAL A 149 -0.54 9.06 -2.54
N SER A 150 -1.85 8.93 -2.74
CA SER A 150 -2.39 8.72 -4.08
C SER A 150 -2.39 10.02 -4.90
N LYS A 151 -2.45 9.86 -6.23
CA LYS A 151 -2.68 10.94 -7.19
C LYS A 151 -3.94 11.74 -6.87
N ASP A 152 -5.01 11.06 -6.42
CA ASP A 152 -6.29 11.71 -6.12
C ASP A 152 -6.19 12.58 -4.88
N VAL A 153 -5.52 12.13 -3.82
CA VAL A 153 -5.24 12.94 -2.63
C VAL A 153 -4.34 14.12 -2.99
N ALA A 154 -3.28 13.91 -3.78
CA ALA A 154 -2.42 14.97 -4.25
C ALA A 154 -3.19 16.05 -5.02
N ARG A 155 -4.05 15.66 -5.94
CA ARG A 155 -4.94 16.55 -6.69
C ARG A 155 -5.94 17.29 -5.80
N HIS A 156 -6.48 16.63 -4.79
CA HIS A 156 -7.37 17.26 -3.82
C HIS A 156 -6.67 18.39 -3.05
N PHE A 157 -5.37 18.25 -2.81
CA PHE A 157 -4.54 19.32 -2.23
C PHE A 157 -4.05 20.37 -3.25
N GLY A 158 -4.46 20.27 -4.51
CA GLY A 158 -4.15 21.24 -5.56
C GLY A 158 -2.84 20.99 -6.31
N PHE A 159 -2.25 19.79 -6.19
CA PHE A 159 -1.04 19.43 -6.92
C PHE A 159 -1.38 18.70 -8.23
N ASP A 160 -0.65 19.00 -9.29
CA ASP A 160 -0.85 18.48 -10.64
C ASP A 160 0.23 17.47 -11.08
N SER A 161 1.22 17.22 -10.22
CA SER A 161 2.28 16.23 -10.43
C SER A 161 2.71 15.56 -9.13
N ALA A 162 3.32 14.38 -9.22
CA ALA A 162 3.86 13.66 -8.08
C ALA A 162 4.98 14.47 -7.41
N GLU A 163 5.87 15.08 -8.20
CA GLU A 163 6.94 15.94 -7.72
C GLU A 163 6.41 17.12 -6.89
N ALA A 164 5.42 17.85 -7.43
CA ALA A 164 4.80 18.97 -6.71
C ALA A 164 4.12 18.48 -5.41
N ALA A 165 3.46 17.32 -5.46
CA ALA A 165 2.81 16.73 -4.29
C ALA A 165 3.80 16.37 -3.18
N VAL A 166 4.90 15.66 -3.49
CA VAL A 166 5.89 15.30 -2.46
C VAL A 166 6.56 16.54 -1.86
N LYS A 167 6.84 17.57 -2.66
CA LYS A 167 7.35 18.86 -2.15
C LYS A 167 6.35 19.55 -1.22
N GLY A 168 5.11 19.71 -1.69
CA GLY A 168 4.09 20.50 -0.99
C GLY A 168 3.54 19.83 0.26
N LEU A 169 3.46 18.49 0.29
CA LEU A 169 2.94 17.73 1.41
C LEU A 169 4.01 17.29 2.42
N TYR A 170 5.30 17.45 2.12
CA TYR A 170 6.38 16.96 2.99
C TYR A 170 6.35 17.54 4.41
N SER A 171 5.88 18.78 4.56
CA SER A 171 5.73 19.41 5.87
C SER A 171 4.69 18.74 6.77
N ARG A 172 3.85 17.85 6.24
CA ARG A 172 2.82 17.10 6.97
C ARG A 172 3.34 15.81 7.57
N VAL A 173 4.42 15.23 7.02
CA VAL A 173 5.00 13.99 7.54
C VAL A 173 5.95 14.28 8.69
N LYS A 174 6.20 13.28 9.54
CA LYS A 174 7.14 13.43 10.65
C LYS A 174 8.56 13.66 10.15
N LYS A 175 9.35 14.32 10.95
CA LYS A 175 10.79 14.53 10.67
C LYS A 175 11.50 13.18 10.46
N GLY A 176 12.22 13.07 9.36
CA GLY A 176 12.95 11.85 9.00
C GLY A 176 12.15 10.84 8.18
N ALA A 177 10.86 11.11 7.91
CA ALA A 177 10.04 10.24 7.09
C ALA A 177 10.33 10.38 5.60
N VAL A 178 9.89 9.37 4.85
CA VAL A 178 9.84 9.36 3.39
C VAL A 178 8.39 9.59 2.94
N LEU A 179 8.19 10.45 1.97
CA LEU A 179 6.90 10.67 1.30
C LEU A 179 6.99 10.17 -0.14
N VAL A 180 6.07 9.32 -0.54
CA VAL A 180 6.01 8.70 -1.87
C VAL A 180 4.66 9.04 -2.51
N CYS A 181 4.67 9.46 -3.77
CA CYS A 181 3.46 9.73 -4.54
C CYS A 181 3.53 9.00 -5.89
N ALA A 182 2.61 8.07 -6.12
CA ALA A 182 2.46 7.40 -7.41
C ALA A 182 1.54 8.22 -8.33
N TRP A 183 1.90 8.30 -9.62
CA TRP A 183 1.17 9.09 -10.61
C TRP A 183 0.77 8.32 -11.87
N ALA A 184 0.39 7.05 -11.69
CA ALA A 184 -0.07 6.16 -12.75
C ALA A 184 0.96 6.02 -13.90
N ASP A 185 0.56 6.40 -15.12
CA ASP A 185 1.37 6.33 -16.34
C ASP A 185 2.58 7.29 -16.37
N GLN A 186 2.66 8.21 -15.45
CA GLN A 186 3.80 9.11 -15.27
C GLN A 186 4.77 8.64 -14.16
N GLY A 187 4.61 7.42 -13.67
CA GLY A 187 5.53 6.84 -12.70
C GLY A 187 5.27 7.29 -11.25
N ALA A 188 6.32 7.61 -10.52
CA ALA A 188 6.25 7.99 -9.12
C ALA A 188 7.41 8.88 -8.70
N ASP A 189 7.16 9.75 -7.73
CA ASP A 189 8.19 10.55 -7.07
C ASP A 189 8.24 10.25 -5.56
N ALA A 190 9.42 10.37 -4.99
CA ALA A 190 9.64 10.22 -3.56
C ALA A 190 10.60 11.28 -3.03
N LEU A 191 10.32 11.75 -1.81
CA LEU A 191 11.13 12.71 -1.09
C LEU A 191 11.51 12.15 0.28
N GLY A 192 12.80 12.08 0.54
CA GLY A 192 13.38 11.64 1.80
C GLY A 192 13.87 12.78 2.69
N PRO A 193 14.39 12.44 3.88
CA PRO A 193 14.87 13.43 4.87
C PRO A 193 16.10 14.23 4.44
N ASP A 194 16.82 13.77 3.42
CA ASP A 194 17.95 14.46 2.79
C ASP A 194 17.52 15.60 1.86
N GLY A 195 16.21 15.72 1.59
CA GLY A 195 15.65 16.72 0.68
C GLY A 195 15.82 16.40 -0.79
N VAL A 196 16.35 15.22 -1.12
CA VAL A 196 16.52 14.76 -2.52
C VAL A 196 15.21 14.15 -3.00
N ILE A 197 14.77 14.60 -4.18
CA ILE A 197 13.62 14.01 -4.86
C ILE A 197 14.15 12.98 -5.84
N PHE A 198 13.58 11.79 -5.76
CA PHE A 198 13.81 10.71 -6.69
C PHE A 198 12.57 10.53 -7.57
N HIS A 199 12.79 10.37 -8.85
CA HIS A 199 11.75 10.06 -9.83
C HIS A 199 11.97 8.69 -10.45
N SER A 200 10.90 7.98 -10.73
CA SER A 200 10.90 6.78 -11.56
C SER A 200 9.80 6.89 -12.60
N GLU A 201 10.16 6.66 -13.84
CA GLU A 201 9.21 6.48 -14.94
C GLU A 201 8.30 5.27 -14.69
N ALA A 202 7.13 5.26 -15.34
CA ALA A 202 6.29 4.06 -15.38
C ALA A 202 6.89 3.01 -16.34
N PHE A 203 6.59 1.75 -16.08
CA PHE A 203 6.98 0.61 -16.93
C PHE A 203 5.73 -0.07 -17.49
N PRO A 204 5.04 0.53 -18.46
CA PRO A 204 3.79 -0.01 -18.99
C PRO A 204 4.02 -1.36 -19.67
N PRO A 205 3.10 -2.33 -19.52
CA PRO A 205 3.13 -3.58 -20.27
C PRO A 205 2.82 -3.32 -21.75
N GLN A 206 3.12 -4.28 -22.62
CA GLN A 206 2.75 -4.17 -24.05
C GLN A 206 1.23 -3.98 -24.26
N THR A 207 0.44 -4.63 -23.39
CA THR A 207 -1.02 -4.49 -23.36
C THR A 207 -1.48 -4.36 -21.94
N VAL A 208 -2.24 -3.31 -21.65
CA VAL A 208 -2.89 -3.13 -20.35
C VAL A 208 -4.12 -4.04 -20.31
N VAL A 209 -4.14 -4.96 -19.34
CA VAL A 209 -5.20 -5.96 -19.14
C VAL A 209 -6.06 -5.62 -17.93
N ASP A 210 -5.41 -5.25 -16.81
CA ASP A 210 -6.11 -5.01 -15.54
C ASP A 210 -5.29 -4.10 -14.62
N THR A 211 -5.78 -2.90 -14.36
CA THR A 211 -5.12 -1.91 -13.50
C THR A 211 -5.56 -1.99 -12.02
N LEU A 212 -6.55 -2.84 -11.71
CA LEU A 212 -7.05 -2.97 -10.34
C LEU A 212 -5.97 -3.51 -9.41
N GLY A 213 -5.69 -2.79 -8.32
CA GLY A 213 -4.63 -3.12 -7.36
C GLY A 213 -3.21 -2.79 -7.83
N ALA A 214 -3.05 -2.00 -8.91
CA ALA A 214 -1.71 -1.54 -9.33
C ALA A 214 -1.05 -0.63 -8.27
N GLY A 215 -1.82 0.21 -7.59
CA GLY A 215 -1.35 1.04 -6.48
C GLY A 215 -0.88 0.20 -5.29
N ASP A 216 -1.67 -0.80 -4.89
CA ASP A 216 -1.30 -1.72 -3.81
C ASP A 216 -0.04 -2.52 -4.16
N THR A 217 0.10 -2.89 -5.44
CA THR A 217 1.28 -3.57 -5.97
C THR A 217 2.50 -2.67 -5.92
N PHE A 218 2.37 -1.40 -6.31
CA PHE A 218 3.43 -0.40 -6.20
C PHE A 218 3.88 -0.25 -4.74
N ASN A 219 2.95 0.01 -3.81
CA ASN A 219 3.26 0.18 -2.39
C ASN A 219 3.97 -1.06 -1.81
N ALA A 220 3.47 -2.26 -2.11
CA ALA A 220 4.05 -3.51 -1.65
C ALA A 220 5.48 -3.72 -2.17
N ALA A 221 5.73 -3.43 -3.44
CA ALA A 221 7.06 -3.57 -4.04
C ALA A 221 8.05 -2.54 -3.50
N VAL A 222 7.62 -1.30 -3.25
CA VAL A 222 8.44 -0.28 -2.56
C VAL A 222 8.79 -0.76 -1.15
N ILE A 223 7.80 -1.24 -0.38
CA ILE A 223 8.03 -1.78 0.97
C ILE A 223 9.01 -2.93 0.94
N HIS A 224 8.86 -3.89 0.01
CA HIS A 224 9.76 -5.02 -0.13
C HIS A 224 11.21 -4.57 -0.36
N CYS A 225 11.44 -3.66 -1.31
CA CYS A 225 12.79 -3.16 -1.61
C CYS A 225 13.43 -2.46 -0.39
N LEU A 226 12.66 -1.60 0.31
CA LEU A 226 13.14 -0.92 1.52
C LEU A 226 13.41 -1.89 2.68
N VAL A 227 12.57 -2.91 2.84
CA VAL A 227 12.72 -3.97 3.85
C VAL A 227 13.98 -4.81 3.63
N GLU A 228 14.36 -5.01 2.36
CA GLU A 228 15.60 -5.70 1.98
C GLU A 228 16.83 -4.77 1.96
N GLY A 229 16.68 -3.51 2.37
CA GLY A 229 17.78 -2.55 2.50
C GLY A 229 18.11 -1.77 1.24
N GLY A 230 17.24 -1.81 0.23
CA GLY A 230 17.40 -1.02 -0.99
C GLY A 230 17.26 0.48 -0.76
N GLY A 231 17.88 1.28 -1.63
CA GLY A 231 17.77 2.73 -1.64
C GLY A 231 16.40 3.22 -2.08
N LEU A 232 16.06 4.47 -1.76
CA LEU A 232 14.73 5.03 -2.07
C LEU A 232 14.46 5.09 -3.59
N HIS A 233 15.47 5.47 -4.38
CA HIS A 233 15.35 5.47 -5.84
C HIS A 233 15.06 4.07 -6.40
N ASP A 234 15.81 3.06 -5.93
CA ASP A 234 15.63 1.68 -6.37
C ASP A 234 14.27 1.15 -5.96
N ALA A 235 13.80 1.53 -4.77
CA ALA A 235 12.51 1.12 -4.24
C ALA A 235 11.35 1.64 -5.11
N ILE A 236 11.33 2.93 -5.48
CA ILE A 236 10.25 3.46 -6.33
C ILE A 236 10.35 2.93 -7.77
N SER A 237 11.57 2.73 -8.30
CA SER A 237 11.77 2.11 -9.62
C SER A 237 11.28 0.67 -9.65
N PHE A 238 11.59 -0.12 -8.61
CA PHE A 238 11.07 -1.48 -8.47
C PHE A 238 9.55 -1.46 -8.32
N GLY A 239 9.00 -0.53 -7.52
CA GLY A 239 7.57 -0.32 -7.38
C GLY A 239 6.87 -0.08 -8.71
N CYS A 240 7.37 0.87 -9.51
CA CYS A 240 6.82 1.17 -10.83
C CYS A 240 6.90 -0.03 -11.77
N ARG A 241 7.99 -0.79 -11.74
CA ARG A 241 8.20 -1.98 -12.57
C ARG A 241 7.21 -3.11 -12.23
N VAL A 242 7.07 -3.44 -10.95
CA VAL A 242 6.17 -4.51 -10.51
C VAL A 242 4.70 -4.14 -10.73
N ALA A 243 4.33 -2.87 -10.50
CA ALA A 243 3.01 -2.36 -10.82
C ALA A 243 2.73 -2.42 -12.34
N GLY A 244 3.72 -2.12 -13.17
CA GLY A 244 3.62 -2.27 -14.62
C GLY A 244 3.40 -3.73 -15.04
N TRP A 245 4.14 -4.68 -14.46
CA TRP A 245 3.91 -6.10 -14.72
C TRP A 245 2.48 -6.51 -14.38
N LYS A 246 2.00 -6.11 -13.18
CA LYS A 246 0.63 -6.38 -12.73
C LYS A 246 -0.41 -5.89 -13.72
N CYS A 247 -0.24 -4.75 -14.34
CA CYS A 247 -1.17 -4.22 -15.31
C CYS A 247 -1.27 -5.07 -16.59
N GLY A 248 -0.35 -5.99 -16.85
CA GLY A 248 -0.32 -6.87 -18.01
C GLY A 248 -1.13 -8.16 -17.88
N PHE A 249 -1.73 -8.45 -16.73
CA PHE A 249 -2.53 -9.67 -16.49
C PHE A 249 -3.60 -9.45 -15.43
N HIS A 250 -4.56 -10.38 -15.36
CA HIS A 250 -5.59 -10.38 -14.30
C HIS A 250 -5.02 -10.92 -12.99
N GLY A 251 -5.43 -10.33 -11.87
CA GLY A 251 -5.00 -10.74 -10.53
C GLY A 251 -3.52 -10.45 -10.26
N TYR A 252 -2.86 -11.28 -9.45
CA TYR A 252 -1.48 -11.05 -8.96
C TYR A 252 -0.50 -12.17 -9.27
N ASP A 253 -0.98 -13.38 -9.64
CA ASP A 253 -0.15 -14.59 -9.73
C ASP A 253 0.99 -14.47 -10.75
N GLY A 254 0.78 -13.73 -11.84
CA GLY A 254 1.80 -13.44 -12.86
C GLY A 254 3.03 -12.67 -12.36
N ILE A 255 2.95 -12.04 -11.18
CA ILE A 255 4.11 -11.35 -10.57
C ILE A 255 5.24 -12.34 -10.29
N SER A 256 4.92 -13.51 -9.71
CA SER A 256 5.93 -14.54 -9.39
C SER A 256 6.61 -15.11 -10.63
N GLU A 257 5.94 -15.14 -11.77
CA GLU A 257 6.52 -15.61 -13.04
C GLU A 257 7.52 -14.59 -13.57
N LYS A 258 7.15 -13.30 -13.53
CA LYS A 258 8.02 -12.20 -13.95
C LYS A 258 9.27 -12.04 -13.12
N LEU A 259 9.21 -12.37 -11.84
CA LEU A 259 10.39 -12.33 -10.94
C LEU A 259 11.46 -13.37 -11.30
N LYS A 260 11.08 -14.47 -11.96
CA LYS A 260 12.04 -15.49 -12.40
C LYS A 260 12.85 -15.06 -13.64
N ASP A 261 12.37 -14.03 -14.33
CA ASP A 261 12.98 -13.51 -15.56
C ASP A 261 13.96 -12.35 -15.26
N VAL A 262 14.14 -11.95 -14.00
CA VAL A 262 15.00 -10.87 -13.52
C VAL A 262 16.12 -11.40 -12.63
#